data_aad3a968e95ceaa418e6fafa5816c1bf
#
_entry.id   aad3a968e95ceaa418e6fafa5816c1bf
#
_cell.length_a   1.000
_cell.length_b   1.000
_cell.length_c   1.000
_cell.angle_alpha   90.00
_cell.angle_beta   90.00
_cell.angle_gamma   90.00
#
_symmetry.space_group_name_H-M   'P 1'
#
loop_
_entity.id
_entity.type
_entity.pdbx_description
1 polymer ?
#
loop_
_entity_poly.entity_id
_entity_poly.type
_entity_poly.pdbx_seq_one_letter_code
_entity_poly.pdbx_strand_id
1 'polypeptide(L)'
;LYLGNFGANVLYNNSGDGTFIDVTNTADVGDTRWTSSCAFSDIDRDGFVDLYAANYHDFSYDNHKICSEGGSGLQLYCGPEAFDGVADMLYHNNGDGTFSDITVASGLYNESGKELGVVFGDIDLDGDPDLYLANDKTLNFLYINDGKGHFEEVGLMAGTAYNEDGDVEAGMGVDMGDYDNDLYPDLFVTNFQWETNTLYKNLGDGSFIDETFLAGLGKDSIAYLSWGTHFFDFDNDGDRDLFIANGHLESDVEKYE
;
A
#
# COMPACT_ATOMS: atom_id res chain seq x y z
N LEU A 1 11.01 12.89 -7.73
CA LEU A 1 10.34 11.69 -8.23
C LEU A 1 11.14 10.46 -7.85
N TYR A 2 10.52 9.53 -7.13
CA TYR A 2 11.11 8.21 -6.85
C TYR A 2 10.41 7.14 -7.70
N LEU A 3 11.18 6.25 -8.29
CA LEU A 3 10.69 5.12 -9.07
C LEU A 3 11.03 3.82 -8.34
N GLY A 4 10.01 3.12 -7.85
CA GLY A 4 10.12 1.74 -7.39
C GLY A 4 10.26 0.81 -8.59
N ASN A 5 11.21 -0.12 -8.52
CA ASN A 5 11.52 -1.03 -9.61
C ASN A 5 11.59 -2.48 -9.13
N PHE A 6 11.48 -3.40 -10.07
CA PHE A 6 12.05 -4.73 -9.91
C PHE A 6 13.58 -4.63 -10.12
N GLY A 7 14.32 -4.48 -9.01
CA GLY A 7 15.74 -4.15 -9.00
C GLY A 7 15.99 -2.74 -8.47
N ALA A 8 17.11 -2.11 -8.84
CA ALA A 8 17.51 -0.83 -8.25
C ALA A 8 16.46 0.28 -8.46
N ASN A 9 16.02 0.89 -7.37
CA ASN A 9 15.16 2.07 -7.35
C ASN A 9 15.93 3.32 -7.76
N VAL A 10 15.23 4.34 -8.23
CA VAL A 10 15.86 5.57 -8.73
C VAL A 10 15.16 6.82 -8.19
N LEU A 11 15.95 7.71 -7.59
CA LEU A 11 15.48 9.04 -7.17
C LEU A 11 15.93 10.11 -8.19
N TYR A 12 14.95 10.81 -8.74
CA TYR A 12 15.19 11.96 -9.62
C TYR A 12 14.90 13.28 -8.92
N ASN A 13 15.87 14.16 -8.91
CA ASN A 13 15.69 15.56 -8.51
C ASN A 13 15.23 16.40 -9.70
N ASN A 14 14.21 17.23 -9.51
CA ASN A 14 13.75 18.19 -10.53
C ASN A 14 14.68 19.42 -10.52
N SER A 15 15.29 19.73 -11.64
CA SER A 15 16.18 20.88 -11.81
C SER A 15 15.44 22.23 -11.91
N GLY A 16 14.10 22.22 -11.99
CA GLY A 16 13.28 23.43 -12.10
C GLY A 16 13.20 24.04 -13.52
N ASP A 17 13.90 23.47 -14.48
CA ASP A 17 13.91 23.90 -15.89
C ASP A 17 13.18 22.90 -16.82
N GLY A 18 12.48 21.93 -16.24
CA GLY A 18 11.80 20.85 -16.95
C GLY A 18 12.66 19.59 -17.15
N THR A 19 13.85 19.55 -16.54
CA THR A 19 14.73 18.38 -16.55
C THR A 19 14.85 17.74 -15.17
N PHE A 20 15.28 16.47 -15.15
CA PHE A 20 15.52 15.71 -13.93
C PHE A 20 16.94 15.15 -13.92
N ILE A 21 17.54 15.09 -12.75
CA ILE A 21 18.87 14.53 -12.51
C ILE A 21 18.74 13.33 -11.58
N ASP A 22 19.34 12.20 -11.94
CA ASP A 22 19.46 11.04 -11.06
C ASP A 22 20.39 11.37 -9.89
N VAL A 23 19.84 11.33 -8.68
CA VAL A 23 20.55 11.61 -7.43
C VAL A 23 20.58 10.40 -6.50
N THR A 24 20.15 9.23 -6.95
CA THR A 24 19.98 8.01 -6.15
C THR A 24 21.19 7.69 -5.29
N ASN A 25 22.38 7.65 -5.89
CA ASN A 25 23.61 7.34 -5.16
C ASN A 25 24.03 8.44 -4.17
N THR A 26 23.73 9.70 -4.49
CA THR A 26 24.08 10.83 -3.61
C THR A 26 23.11 10.87 -2.43
N ALA A 27 21.86 10.57 -2.67
CA ALA A 27 20.78 10.54 -1.68
C ALA A 27 20.82 9.28 -0.80
N ASP A 28 21.51 8.22 -1.23
CA ASP A 28 21.62 6.90 -0.55
C ASP A 28 20.27 6.18 -0.36
N VAL A 29 19.46 6.17 -1.44
CA VAL A 29 18.09 5.56 -1.44
C VAL A 29 17.93 4.47 -2.49
N GLY A 30 19.02 3.84 -2.94
CA GLY A 30 19.02 2.83 -4.00
C GLY A 30 18.72 1.43 -3.52
N ASP A 31 17.49 1.14 -3.09
CA ASP A 31 17.05 -0.22 -2.78
C ASP A 31 17.04 -1.09 -4.04
N THR A 32 17.38 -2.36 -3.90
CA THR A 32 17.44 -3.34 -4.99
C THR A 32 16.39 -4.44 -4.91
N ARG A 33 15.55 -4.41 -3.89
CA ARG A 33 14.40 -5.32 -3.74
C ARG A 33 13.32 -4.98 -4.77
N TRP A 34 12.31 -5.80 -4.86
CA TRP A 34 11.16 -5.49 -5.73
C TRP A 34 10.24 -4.49 -5.03
N THR A 35 10.43 -3.21 -5.29
CA THR A 35 9.57 -2.15 -4.79
C THR A 35 8.31 -2.05 -5.65
N SER A 36 7.16 -2.23 -5.02
CA SER A 36 5.82 -2.21 -5.63
C SER A 36 5.15 -0.84 -5.54
N SER A 37 5.35 -0.14 -4.42
CA SER A 37 4.76 1.16 -4.15
C SER A 37 5.71 2.05 -3.36
N CYS A 38 5.49 3.36 -3.38
CA CYS A 38 6.28 4.30 -2.60
C CYS A 38 5.48 5.55 -2.28
N ALA A 39 5.76 6.15 -1.12
CA ALA A 39 5.11 7.37 -0.67
C ALA A 39 6.10 8.31 0.01
N PHE A 40 5.81 9.61 -0.06
CA PHE A 40 6.54 10.63 0.68
C PHE A 40 5.63 11.22 1.76
N SER A 41 6.17 11.39 2.98
CA SER A 41 5.49 12.07 4.08
C SER A 41 6.53 12.69 5.02
N ASP A 42 6.20 13.79 5.67
CA ASP A 42 7.01 14.42 6.72
C ASP A 42 6.58 13.76 8.05
N ILE A 43 7.26 12.65 8.43
CA ILE A 43 6.82 11.78 9.52
C ILE A 43 7.17 12.29 10.91
N ASP A 44 8.09 13.26 11.02
CA ASP A 44 8.55 13.82 12.30
C ASP A 44 8.35 15.35 12.38
N ARG A 45 7.71 15.95 11.36
CA ARG A 45 7.35 17.38 11.25
C ARG A 45 8.57 18.31 11.27
N ASP A 46 9.68 17.85 10.71
CA ASP A 46 10.89 18.68 10.60
C ASP A 46 10.87 19.61 9.37
N GLY A 47 9.87 19.44 8.47
CA GLY A 47 9.66 20.22 7.24
C GLY A 47 10.32 19.63 6.01
N PHE A 48 10.95 18.45 6.12
CA PHE A 48 11.48 17.69 5.01
C PHE A 48 10.66 16.40 4.85
N VAL A 49 10.31 16.06 3.59
CA VAL A 49 9.55 14.83 3.34
C VAL A 49 10.47 13.62 3.35
N ASP A 50 10.09 12.62 4.11
CA ASP A 50 10.71 11.31 4.19
C ASP A 50 10.17 10.39 3.09
N LEU A 51 10.82 9.26 2.85
CA LEU A 51 10.49 8.34 1.78
C LEU A 51 10.24 6.94 2.33
N TYR A 52 9.06 6.41 2.07
CA TYR A 52 8.73 5.00 2.27
C TYR A 52 8.77 4.25 0.93
N ALA A 53 9.43 3.10 0.90
CA ALA A 53 9.47 2.19 -0.24
C ALA A 53 8.96 0.82 0.19
N ALA A 54 7.75 0.49 -0.24
CA ALA A 54 7.09 -0.77 0.01
C ALA A 54 7.61 -1.85 -0.93
N ASN A 55 8.04 -2.97 -0.39
CA ASN A 55 8.63 -4.08 -1.13
C ASN A 55 7.69 -5.29 -1.12
N TYR A 56 7.59 -6.00 -2.25
CA TYR A 56 6.60 -7.05 -2.41
C TYR A 56 7.06 -8.39 -1.84
N HIS A 57 7.96 -9.08 -2.51
CA HIS A 57 8.46 -10.38 -2.09
C HIS A 57 9.81 -10.70 -2.73
N ASP A 58 10.43 -11.82 -2.31
CA ASP A 58 11.80 -12.21 -2.66
C ASP A 58 11.97 -12.78 -4.08
N PHE A 59 10.96 -12.66 -4.96
CA PHE A 59 11.08 -13.14 -6.34
C PHE A 59 12.32 -12.60 -7.03
N SER A 60 13.00 -13.49 -7.72
CA SER A 60 14.12 -13.18 -8.62
C SER A 60 14.14 -14.17 -9.78
N TYR A 61 14.89 -13.87 -10.83
CA TYR A 61 15.06 -14.81 -11.94
C TYR A 61 15.74 -16.12 -11.51
N ASP A 62 16.51 -16.11 -10.42
CA ASP A 62 17.22 -17.29 -9.91
C ASP A 62 16.32 -18.20 -9.06
N ASN A 63 15.26 -17.66 -8.40
CA ASN A 63 14.31 -18.45 -7.62
C ASN A 63 12.93 -18.62 -8.30
N HIS A 64 12.87 -18.33 -9.61
CA HIS A 64 11.63 -18.45 -10.39
C HIS A 64 11.00 -19.84 -10.27
N LYS A 65 9.70 -19.84 -9.97
CA LYS A 65 8.87 -21.07 -9.86
C LYS A 65 7.92 -21.17 -11.04
N ILE A 66 7.61 -22.39 -11.45
CA ILE A 66 6.58 -22.64 -12.46
C ILE A 66 5.32 -23.07 -11.73
N CYS A 67 4.27 -22.28 -11.85
CA CYS A 67 2.97 -22.56 -11.27
C CYS A 67 1.97 -22.98 -12.38
N SER A 68 1.02 -23.82 -12.01
CA SER A 68 -0.02 -24.30 -12.93
C SER A 68 -1.30 -24.55 -12.15
N GLU A 69 -2.43 -24.31 -12.79
CA GLU A 69 -3.72 -24.68 -12.24
C GLU A 69 -3.88 -26.20 -12.17
N GLY A 70 -4.29 -26.71 -10.99
CA GLY A 70 -4.35 -28.11 -10.61
C GLY A 70 -4.84 -29.09 -11.69
N GLY A 71 -3.91 -29.63 -12.48
CA GLY A 71 -4.18 -30.70 -13.46
C GLY A 71 -4.55 -30.25 -14.87
N SER A 72 -4.73 -28.95 -15.13
CA SER A 72 -5.06 -28.42 -16.47
C SER A 72 -3.86 -28.33 -17.40
N GLY A 73 -2.64 -28.32 -16.85
CA GLY A 73 -1.40 -28.10 -17.60
C GLY A 73 -1.21 -26.64 -18.07
N LEU A 74 -2.10 -25.73 -17.72
CA LEU A 74 -1.97 -24.33 -17.99
C LEU A 74 -0.95 -23.71 -17.02
N GLN A 75 0.03 -23.00 -17.57
CA GLN A 75 0.99 -22.24 -16.76
C GLN A 75 0.36 -20.91 -16.37
N LEU A 76 0.39 -20.62 -15.07
CA LEU A 76 -0.08 -19.37 -14.47
C LEU A 76 1.09 -18.65 -13.81
N TYR A 77 0.91 -17.38 -13.54
CA TYR A 77 1.77 -16.68 -12.59
C TYR A 77 1.64 -17.32 -11.21
N CYS A 78 2.74 -17.42 -10.49
CA CYS A 78 2.70 -17.89 -9.12
C CYS A 78 2.06 -16.84 -8.22
N GLY A 79 1.15 -17.25 -7.36
CA GLY A 79 0.62 -16.37 -6.31
C GLY A 79 1.69 -15.99 -5.28
N PRO A 80 1.39 -14.98 -4.46
CA PRO A 80 2.34 -14.46 -3.47
C PRO A 80 2.76 -15.49 -2.42
N GLU A 81 1.94 -16.52 -2.18
CA GLU A 81 2.26 -17.62 -1.26
C GLU A 81 3.45 -18.47 -1.69
N ALA A 82 3.86 -18.35 -2.95
CA ALA A 82 5.02 -19.05 -3.48
C ALA A 82 6.36 -18.43 -3.02
N PHE A 83 6.35 -17.22 -2.51
CA PHE A 83 7.53 -16.41 -2.20
C PHE A 83 7.46 -15.88 -0.77
N ASP A 84 8.63 -15.56 -0.19
CA ASP A 84 8.70 -14.95 1.14
C ASP A 84 8.59 -13.42 1.01
N GLY A 85 7.97 -12.77 1.99
CA GLY A 85 7.96 -11.32 2.10
C GLY A 85 9.37 -10.77 2.34
N VAL A 86 9.57 -9.51 2.04
CA VAL A 86 10.84 -8.81 2.26
C VAL A 86 10.56 -7.48 2.96
N ALA A 87 11.48 -7.05 3.84
CA ALA A 87 11.26 -5.82 4.58
C ALA A 87 11.21 -4.60 3.65
N ASP A 88 10.32 -3.67 3.98
CA ASP A 88 10.24 -2.34 3.38
C ASP A 88 11.40 -1.45 3.82
N MET A 89 11.44 -0.23 3.29
CA MET A 89 12.42 0.78 3.66
C MET A 89 11.75 2.09 4.04
N LEU A 90 12.12 2.62 5.20
CA LEU A 90 11.85 4.00 5.57
C LEU A 90 13.15 4.79 5.60
N TYR A 91 13.21 5.83 4.78
CA TYR A 91 14.34 6.73 4.64
C TYR A 91 13.98 8.11 5.20
N HIS A 92 14.64 8.53 6.27
CA HIS A 92 14.53 9.87 6.83
C HIS A 92 15.36 10.87 5.99
N ASN A 93 14.78 12.00 5.67
CA ASN A 93 15.42 13.08 4.90
C ASN A 93 16.27 13.95 5.81
N ASN A 94 17.58 13.96 5.62
CA ASN A 94 18.51 14.73 6.46
C ASN A 94 18.50 16.25 6.19
N GLY A 95 17.68 16.73 5.23
CA GLY A 95 17.57 18.14 4.88
C GLY A 95 18.73 18.70 4.06
N ASP A 96 19.72 17.88 3.70
CA ASP A 96 20.90 18.27 2.93
C ASP A 96 20.96 17.58 1.54
N GLY A 97 19.88 16.88 1.15
CA GLY A 97 19.77 16.13 -0.07
C GLY A 97 20.19 14.66 0.05
N THR A 98 20.49 14.21 1.26
CA THR A 98 20.76 12.82 1.61
C THR A 98 19.66 12.26 2.48
N PHE A 99 19.55 10.92 2.54
CA PHE A 99 18.61 10.22 3.41
C PHE A 99 19.34 9.24 4.32
N SER A 100 18.71 8.87 5.41
CA SER A 100 19.18 7.84 6.33
C SER A 100 18.14 6.73 6.44
N ASP A 101 18.56 5.46 6.31
CA ASP A 101 17.69 4.32 6.59
C ASP A 101 17.40 4.27 8.10
N ILE A 102 16.13 4.46 8.46
CA ILE A 102 15.63 4.38 9.83
C ILE A 102 14.62 3.26 10.04
N THR A 103 14.48 2.34 9.09
CA THR A 103 13.48 1.26 9.09
C THR A 103 13.42 0.50 10.42
N VAL A 104 14.57 0.07 10.94
CA VAL A 104 14.63 -0.66 12.22
C VAL A 104 14.38 0.29 13.40
N ALA A 105 14.92 1.50 13.35
CA ALA A 105 14.82 2.47 14.44
C ALA A 105 13.39 3.00 14.60
N SER A 106 12.66 3.11 13.51
CA SER A 106 11.26 3.56 13.49
C SER A 106 10.26 2.52 13.94
N GLY A 107 10.63 1.24 14.04
CA GLY A 107 9.70 0.14 14.35
C GLY A 107 9.02 -0.48 13.14
N LEU A 108 9.34 -0.05 11.92
CA LEU A 108 8.70 -0.54 10.67
C LEU A 108 9.37 -1.78 10.06
N TYR A 109 10.46 -2.29 10.65
CA TYR A 109 11.11 -3.50 10.12
C TYR A 109 10.18 -4.71 10.25
N ASN A 110 9.68 -5.20 9.12
CA ASN A 110 8.79 -6.36 9.04
C ASN A 110 9.05 -7.12 7.73
N GLU A 111 9.20 -8.43 7.77
CA GLU A 111 9.39 -9.31 6.61
C GLU A 111 8.17 -10.20 6.36
N SER A 112 7.07 -10.00 7.08
CA SER A 112 5.89 -10.85 6.98
C SER A 112 4.84 -10.32 6.00
N GLY A 113 4.97 -9.08 5.57
CA GLY A 113 4.09 -8.44 4.59
C GLY A 113 4.49 -8.75 3.14
N LYS A 114 3.60 -8.39 2.23
CA LYS A 114 3.79 -8.42 0.77
C LYS A 114 3.07 -7.21 0.20
N GLU A 115 3.67 -6.07 0.41
CA GLU A 115 3.06 -4.77 0.23
C GLU A 115 2.85 -4.45 -1.25
N LEU A 116 1.64 -4.06 -1.62
CA LEU A 116 1.31 -3.52 -2.94
C LEU A 116 0.77 -2.10 -2.88
N GLY A 117 0.06 -1.75 -1.81
CA GLY A 117 -0.47 -0.42 -1.60
C GLY A 117 0.09 0.26 -0.35
N VAL A 118 0.37 1.55 -0.45
CA VAL A 118 0.84 2.37 0.67
C VAL A 118 0.13 3.71 0.69
N VAL A 119 -0.34 4.14 1.88
CA VAL A 119 -0.88 5.48 2.10
C VAL A 119 -0.46 6.01 3.46
N PHE A 120 -0.08 7.31 3.49
CA PHE A 120 0.09 8.07 4.71
C PHE A 120 -1.10 8.99 4.94
N GLY A 121 -1.53 9.15 6.19
CA GLY A 121 -2.53 10.11 6.61
C GLY A 121 -2.70 10.14 8.12
N ASP A 122 -3.30 11.21 8.62
CA ASP A 122 -3.55 11.42 10.04
C ASP A 122 -4.86 10.70 10.42
N ILE A 123 -4.74 9.44 10.83
CA ILE A 123 -5.88 8.52 10.99
C ILE A 123 -6.59 8.70 12.32
N ASP A 124 -5.87 9.14 13.36
CA ASP A 124 -6.39 9.38 14.70
C ASP A 124 -6.58 10.86 15.04
N LEU A 125 -6.29 11.75 14.08
CA LEU A 125 -6.43 13.21 14.15
C LEU A 125 -5.55 13.87 15.21
N ASP A 126 -4.38 13.29 15.49
CA ASP A 126 -3.38 13.88 16.39
C ASP A 126 -2.40 14.84 15.68
N GLY A 127 -2.48 14.89 14.35
CA GLY A 127 -1.74 15.77 13.48
C GLY A 127 -0.46 15.14 12.91
N ASP A 128 -0.18 13.87 13.20
CA ASP A 128 0.97 13.12 12.70
C ASP A 128 0.54 12.19 11.55
N PRO A 129 1.37 11.99 10.52
CA PRO A 129 1.00 11.03 9.48
C PRO A 129 1.25 9.59 9.94
N ASP A 130 0.19 8.80 9.97
CA ASP A 130 0.19 7.36 10.16
C ASP A 130 0.39 6.65 8.83
N LEU A 131 0.65 5.35 8.88
CA LEU A 131 0.93 4.54 7.69
C LEU A 131 0.00 3.33 7.61
N TYR A 132 -0.67 3.17 6.46
CA TYR A 132 -1.39 1.95 6.14
C TYR A 132 -0.78 1.23 4.94
N LEU A 133 -0.66 -0.10 5.06
CA LEU A 133 -0.09 -1.00 4.05
C LEU A 133 -1.11 -2.06 3.65
N ALA A 134 -1.46 -2.09 2.36
CA ALA A 134 -2.27 -3.14 1.77
C ALA A 134 -1.36 -4.27 1.29
N ASN A 135 -1.63 -5.48 1.77
CA ASN A 135 -0.81 -6.66 1.60
C ASN A 135 -1.51 -7.74 0.75
N ASP A 136 -0.76 -8.36 -0.15
CA ASP A 136 -1.24 -9.46 -0.99
C ASP A 136 -1.20 -10.79 -0.22
N LYS A 137 -2.39 -11.30 0.15
CA LYS A 137 -2.57 -12.59 0.86
C LYS A 137 -1.81 -12.71 2.19
N THR A 138 -1.51 -11.58 2.82
CA THR A 138 -1.06 -11.49 4.20
C THR A 138 -1.85 -10.40 4.92
N LEU A 139 -1.68 -10.27 6.25
CA LEU A 139 -2.37 -9.24 7.02
C LEU A 139 -2.05 -7.85 6.46
N ASN A 140 -3.05 -6.99 6.35
CA ASN A 140 -2.80 -5.57 6.19
C ASN A 140 -2.24 -4.98 7.48
N PHE A 141 -1.39 -3.96 7.38
CA PHE A 141 -0.79 -3.30 8.54
C PHE A 141 -1.28 -1.87 8.66
N LEU A 142 -1.61 -1.47 9.88
CA LEU A 142 -1.83 -0.09 10.28
C LEU A 142 -0.80 0.26 11.34
N TYR A 143 0.01 1.27 11.05
CA TYR A 143 1.03 1.77 11.95
C TYR A 143 0.67 3.18 12.41
N ILE A 144 0.55 3.38 13.71
CA ILE A 144 0.33 4.70 14.32
C ILE A 144 1.68 5.32 14.66
N ASN A 145 1.86 6.58 14.28
CA ASN A 145 3.06 7.38 14.49
C ASN A 145 2.99 8.11 15.83
N ASP A 146 4.11 8.27 16.51
CA ASP A 146 4.21 9.08 17.75
C ASP A 146 4.61 10.55 17.50
N GLY A 147 4.59 10.99 16.23
CA GLY A 147 5.01 12.33 15.79
C GLY A 147 6.51 12.58 15.84
N LYS A 148 7.31 11.52 15.96
CA LYS A 148 8.77 11.57 15.96
C LYS A 148 9.38 10.49 15.06
N GLY A 149 8.56 9.93 14.16
CA GLY A 149 8.97 8.88 13.25
C GLY A 149 9.10 7.49 13.89
N HIS A 150 8.42 7.24 15.04
CA HIS A 150 8.31 5.91 15.61
C HIS A 150 6.88 5.40 15.45
N PHE A 151 6.75 4.17 14.96
CA PHE A 151 5.50 3.57 14.57
C PHE A 151 5.19 2.33 15.41
N GLU A 152 3.92 2.17 15.79
CA GLU A 152 3.38 0.98 16.45
C GLU A 152 2.36 0.30 15.55
N GLU A 153 2.52 -1.01 15.28
CA GLU A 153 1.55 -1.78 14.48
C GLU A 153 0.31 -2.08 15.30
N VAL A 154 -0.86 -1.65 14.83
CA VAL A 154 -2.15 -1.78 15.52
C VAL A 154 -3.25 -2.41 14.65
N GLY A 155 -2.99 -2.75 13.39
CA GLY A 155 -3.99 -3.15 12.40
C GLY A 155 -4.92 -4.28 12.85
N LEU A 156 -4.36 -5.30 13.53
CA LEU A 156 -5.17 -6.37 14.09
C LEU A 156 -6.12 -5.87 15.19
N MET A 157 -5.65 -5.02 16.07
CA MET A 157 -6.45 -4.49 17.18
C MET A 157 -7.43 -3.41 16.71
N ALA A 158 -7.02 -2.64 15.71
CA ALA A 158 -7.85 -1.62 15.09
C ALA A 158 -8.96 -2.19 14.19
N GLY A 159 -8.85 -3.45 13.73
CA GLY A 159 -9.84 -4.09 12.89
C GLY A 159 -9.64 -3.89 11.39
N THR A 160 -8.43 -3.53 10.95
CA THR A 160 -8.10 -3.29 9.53
C THR A 160 -7.23 -4.38 8.89
N ALA A 161 -6.85 -5.42 9.66
CA ALA A 161 -5.98 -6.49 9.19
C ALA A 161 -6.70 -7.58 8.38
N TYR A 162 -8.02 -7.71 8.55
CA TYR A 162 -8.90 -8.72 7.94
C TYR A 162 -10.19 -8.06 7.42
N ASN A 163 -10.90 -8.75 6.54
CA ASN A 163 -12.29 -8.40 6.18
C ASN A 163 -13.28 -8.79 7.30
N GLU A 164 -14.60 -8.56 7.09
CA GLU A 164 -15.65 -8.84 8.07
C GLU A 164 -15.80 -10.34 8.43
N ASP A 165 -15.38 -11.24 7.52
CA ASP A 165 -15.42 -12.69 7.75
C ASP A 165 -14.17 -13.20 8.50
N GLY A 166 -13.17 -12.35 8.74
CA GLY A 166 -11.90 -12.67 9.39
C GLY A 166 -10.88 -13.31 8.45
N ASP A 167 -11.05 -13.14 7.15
CA ASP A 167 -10.13 -13.65 6.13
C ASP A 167 -9.09 -12.58 5.72
N VAL A 168 -7.88 -13.00 5.40
CA VAL A 168 -6.89 -12.17 4.70
C VAL A 168 -7.25 -12.10 3.22
N GLU A 169 -7.21 -10.90 2.67
CA GLU A 169 -7.45 -10.65 1.25
C GLU A 169 -6.15 -10.32 0.51
N ALA A 170 -6.21 -10.30 -0.80
CA ALA A 170 -5.10 -9.89 -1.64
C ALA A 170 -5.16 -8.38 -1.89
N GLY A 171 -4.74 -7.60 -0.89
CA GLY A 171 -4.74 -6.14 -0.96
C GLY A 171 -3.78 -5.61 -2.03
N MET A 172 -4.30 -4.75 -2.92
CA MET A 172 -3.57 -4.19 -4.06
C MET A 172 -3.31 -2.69 -3.89
N GLY A 173 -4.33 -1.88 -4.10
CA GLY A 173 -4.29 -0.45 -3.89
C GLY A 173 -4.98 -0.04 -2.62
N VAL A 174 -4.64 1.12 -2.11
CA VAL A 174 -5.29 1.73 -0.95
C VAL A 174 -5.37 3.23 -1.13
N ASP A 175 -6.44 3.82 -0.63
CA ASP A 175 -6.56 5.26 -0.44
C ASP A 175 -7.30 5.57 0.87
N MET A 176 -7.15 6.80 1.33
CA MET A 176 -7.71 7.31 2.57
C MET A 176 -8.59 8.53 2.30
N GLY A 177 -9.77 8.56 2.89
CA GLY A 177 -10.70 9.68 2.74
C GLY A 177 -11.91 9.55 3.65
N ASP A 178 -12.45 10.67 4.08
CA ASP A 178 -13.72 10.76 4.82
C ASP A 178 -14.88 10.61 3.83
N TYR A 179 -15.44 9.39 3.72
CA TYR A 179 -16.48 9.11 2.72
C TYR A 179 -17.89 9.48 3.20
N ASP A 180 -18.11 9.58 4.51
CA ASP A 180 -19.43 9.83 5.08
C ASP A 180 -19.55 11.19 5.79
N ASN A 181 -18.53 12.04 5.67
CA ASN A 181 -18.45 13.39 6.22
C ASN A 181 -18.52 13.45 7.76
N ASP A 182 -18.02 12.42 8.44
CA ASP A 182 -17.94 12.38 9.90
C ASP A 182 -16.62 12.96 10.47
N LEU A 183 -15.71 13.40 9.58
CA LEU A 183 -14.41 14.00 9.80
C LEU A 183 -13.28 13.03 10.17
N TYR A 184 -13.55 11.74 10.27
CA TYR A 184 -12.53 10.72 10.46
C TYR A 184 -12.16 10.12 9.09
N PRO A 185 -10.86 10.01 8.77
CA PRO A 185 -10.47 9.40 7.51
C PRO A 185 -10.68 7.90 7.54
N ASP A 186 -11.37 7.40 6.52
CA ASP A 186 -11.65 5.99 6.27
C ASP A 186 -10.62 5.39 5.31
N LEU A 187 -10.54 4.06 5.24
CA LEU A 187 -9.63 3.35 4.36
C LEU A 187 -10.42 2.54 3.33
N PHE A 188 -10.00 2.62 2.08
CA PHE A 188 -10.51 1.75 1.03
C PHE A 188 -9.39 0.96 0.40
N VAL A 189 -9.49 -0.38 0.45
CA VAL A 189 -8.51 -1.33 -0.08
C VAL A 189 -9.11 -2.07 -1.26
N THR A 190 -8.40 -2.11 -2.39
CA THR A 190 -8.79 -2.93 -3.54
C THR A 190 -8.16 -4.31 -3.44
N ASN A 191 -8.90 -5.34 -3.88
CA ASN A 191 -8.52 -6.73 -3.71
C ASN A 191 -8.57 -7.53 -5.03
N PHE A 192 -8.13 -8.78 -4.98
CA PHE A 192 -8.12 -9.69 -6.12
C PHE A 192 -9.54 -10.13 -6.51
N GLN A 193 -9.69 -10.64 -7.74
CA GLN A 193 -10.95 -11.22 -8.22
C GLN A 193 -11.46 -12.30 -7.25
N TRP A 194 -12.77 -12.34 -7.04
CA TRP A 194 -13.52 -13.17 -6.09
C TRP A 194 -13.36 -12.78 -4.62
N GLU A 195 -12.73 -11.65 -4.35
CA GLU A 195 -12.72 -10.96 -3.06
C GLU A 195 -13.47 -9.63 -3.20
N THR A 196 -14.02 -9.11 -2.11
CA THR A 196 -14.57 -7.76 -2.12
C THR A 196 -13.46 -6.73 -2.03
N ASN A 197 -13.60 -5.59 -2.69
CA ASN A 197 -12.82 -4.43 -2.25
C ASN A 197 -13.36 -3.97 -0.91
N THR A 198 -12.50 -3.64 0.05
CA THR A 198 -12.92 -3.47 1.44
C THR A 198 -12.89 -2.01 1.87
N LEU A 199 -14.01 -1.52 2.39
CA LEU A 199 -14.15 -0.20 3.00
C LEU A 199 -14.13 -0.34 4.52
N TYR A 200 -13.06 0.12 5.15
CA TYR A 200 -12.93 0.20 6.60
C TYR A 200 -13.35 1.59 7.08
N LYS A 201 -14.51 1.68 7.75
CA LYS A 201 -14.97 2.91 8.38
C LYS A 201 -14.24 3.13 9.69
N ASN A 202 -13.66 4.32 9.85
CA ASN A 202 -13.04 4.78 11.09
C ASN A 202 -14.11 5.20 12.11
N LEU A 203 -14.05 4.67 13.32
CA LEU A 203 -15.02 4.99 14.39
C LEU A 203 -14.57 6.16 15.27
N GLY A 204 -13.40 6.76 14.99
CA GLY A 204 -12.85 7.90 15.72
C GLY A 204 -12.32 7.58 17.12
N ASP A 205 -12.19 6.29 17.45
CA ASP A 205 -11.66 5.82 18.74
C ASP A 205 -10.44 4.89 18.56
N GLY A 206 -9.84 4.89 17.37
CA GLY A 206 -8.72 4.03 16.97
C GLY A 206 -9.15 2.65 16.48
N SER A 207 -10.45 2.43 16.30
CA SER A 207 -11.00 1.19 15.74
C SER A 207 -11.74 1.42 14.43
N PHE A 208 -11.82 0.37 13.62
CA PHE A 208 -12.47 0.36 12.32
C PHE A 208 -13.46 -0.78 12.23
N ILE A 209 -14.47 -0.62 11.36
CA ILE A 209 -15.38 -1.68 10.98
C ILE A 209 -15.44 -1.79 9.45
N ASP A 210 -15.59 -2.99 8.94
CA ASP A 210 -15.84 -3.22 7.52
C ASP A 210 -17.30 -2.82 7.20
N GLU A 211 -17.49 -1.77 6.43
CA GLU A 211 -18.80 -1.28 5.96
C GLU A 211 -19.03 -1.52 4.46
N THR A 212 -18.22 -2.34 3.82
CA THR A 212 -18.24 -2.60 2.37
C THR A 212 -19.64 -2.90 1.84
N PHE A 213 -20.36 -3.82 2.48
CA PHE A 213 -21.72 -4.19 2.03
C PHE A 213 -22.76 -3.13 2.40
N LEU A 214 -22.62 -2.46 3.54
CA LEU A 214 -23.52 -1.38 3.95
C LEU A 214 -23.40 -0.16 3.01
N ALA A 215 -22.18 0.16 2.59
CA ALA A 215 -21.92 1.22 1.61
C ALA A 215 -22.32 0.84 0.18
N GLY A 216 -22.71 -0.41 -0.08
CA GLY A 216 -23.15 -0.89 -1.40
C GLY A 216 -22.00 -1.28 -2.35
N LEU A 217 -20.76 -1.38 -1.87
CA LEU A 217 -19.56 -1.62 -2.68
C LEU A 217 -19.23 -3.11 -2.88
N GLY A 218 -19.67 -3.98 -1.96
CA GLY A 218 -19.22 -5.38 -1.92
C GLY A 218 -19.61 -6.20 -3.16
N LYS A 219 -20.85 -6.09 -3.63
CA LYS A 219 -21.36 -6.96 -4.69
C LYS A 219 -20.73 -6.68 -6.07
N ASP A 220 -20.47 -5.43 -6.37
CA ASP A 220 -20.04 -5.02 -7.71
C ASP A 220 -18.53 -5.19 -7.91
N SER A 221 -17.75 -5.32 -6.82
CA SER A 221 -16.30 -5.51 -6.87
C SER A 221 -15.86 -6.96 -7.07
N ILE A 222 -16.64 -7.96 -6.60
CA ILE A 222 -16.27 -9.39 -6.57
C ILE A 222 -15.79 -9.95 -7.91
N ALA A 223 -16.40 -9.51 -9.02
CA ALA A 223 -16.10 -10.05 -10.35
C ALA A 223 -14.78 -9.53 -10.95
N TYR A 224 -14.15 -8.54 -10.33
CA TYR A 224 -13.02 -7.83 -10.91
C TYR A 224 -11.78 -7.95 -10.03
N LEU A 225 -10.61 -8.03 -10.68
CA LEU A 225 -9.34 -7.75 -10.03
C LEU A 225 -9.13 -6.24 -10.06
N SER A 226 -9.00 -5.64 -8.89
CA SER A 226 -8.89 -4.20 -8.70
C SER A 226 -7.47 -3.80 -8.32
N TRP A 227 -7.02 -2.63 -8.77
CA TRP A 227 -5.68 -2.09 -8.54
C TRP A 227 -5.75 -0.74 -7.85
N GLY A 228 -5.30 0.31 -8.52
CA GLY A 228 -5.32 1.67 -7.97
C GLY A 228 -6.74 2.13 -7.67
N THR A 229 -6.86 2.87 -6.57
CA THR A 229 -8.11 3.49 -6.11
C THR A 229 -7.85 4.92 -5.67
N HIS A 230 -8.89 5.75 -5.68
CA HIS A 230 -8.77 7.12 -5.20
C HIS A 230 -10.12 7.69 -4.80
N PHE A 231 -10.16 8.32 -3.61
CA PHE A 231 -11.28 9.17 -3.19
C PHE A 231 -11.11 10.58 -3.76
N PHE A 232 -12.16 11.10 -4.38
CA PHE A 232 -12.17 12.45 -4.93
C PHE A 232 -13.62 12.92 -5.12
N ASP A 233 -13.81 14.20 -5.29
CA ASP A 233 -15.12 14.81 -5.58
C ASP A 233 -15.20 15.05 -7.10
N PHE A 234 -15.85 14.11 -7.84
CA PHE A 234 -15.83 14.15 -9.30
C PHE A 234 -16.84 15.16 -9.88
N ASP A 235 -17.90 15.48 -9.14
CA ASP A 235 -18.97 16.37 -9.61
C ASP A 235 -19.05 17.70 -8.84
N ASN A 236 -18.15 17.91 -7.87
CA ASN A 236 -18.02 19.10 -7.05
C ASN A 236 -19.24 19.37 -6.16
N ASP A 237 -19.83 18.32 -5.61
CA ASP A 237 -20.94 18.41 -4.67
C ASP A 237 -20.50 18.44 -3.20
N GLY A 238 -19.23 18.16 -2.94
CA GLY A 238 -18.59 18.19 -1.64
C GLY A 238 -18.47 16.82 -0.97
N ASP A 239 -19.11 15.78 -1.51
CA ASP A 239 -18.99 14.41 -1.02
C ASP A 239 -17.83 13.68 -1.72
N ARG A 240 -17.29 12.64 -1.07
CA ARG A 240 -16.19 11.86 -1.66
C ARG A 240 -16.73 10.73 -2.52
N ASP A 241 -16.40 10.77 -3.78
CA ASP A 241 -16.60 9.68 -4.72
C ASP A 241 -15.41 8.74 -4.71
N LEU A 242 -15.61 7.53 -5.24
CA LEU A 242 -14.59 6.50 -5.27
C LEU A 242 -14.33 6.05 -6.71
N PHE A 243 -13.08 6.13 -7.14
CA PHE A 243 -12.61 5.57 -8.40
C PHE A 243 -11.82 4.28 -8.15
N ILE A 244 -12.07 3.24 -8.97
CA ILE A 244 -11.39 1.96 -8.91
C ILE A 244 -10.91 1.59 -10.32
N ALA A 245 -9.62 1.30 -10.46
CA ALA A 245 -9.04 0.81 -11.71
C ALA A 245 -8.99 -0.71 -11.71
N ASN A 246 -9.71 -1.35 -12.63
CA ASN A 246 -9.79 -2.79 -12.76
C ASN A 246 -8.97 -3.32 -13.94
N GLY A 247 -8.33 -4.48 -13.78
CA GLY A 247 -7.60 -5.16 -14.85
C GLY A 247 -7.02 -6.48 -14.37
N HIS A 248 -7.05 -7.53 -15.20
CA HIS A 248 -6.58 -8.87 -14.83
C HIS A 248 -5.12 -9.11 -15.26
N LEU A 249 -4.38 -9.92 -14.47
CA LEU A 249 -3.00 -10.31 -14.74
C LEU A 249 -2.90 -11.29 -15.90
N GLU A 250 -3.85 -12.25 -15.98
CA GLU A 250 -3.83 -13.31 -16.96
C GLU A 250 -4.40 -12.84 -18.31
N SER A 251 -3.65 -13.02 -19.37
CA SER A 251 -4.06 -12.64 -20.74
C SER A 251 -5.25 -13.45 -21.26
N ASP A 252 -5.48 -14.60 -20.69
CA ASP A 252 -6.46 -15.60 -21.12
C ASP A 252 -7.55 -15.83 -20.06
N VAL A 253 -7.82 -14.82 -19.22
CA VAL A 253 -8.78 -14.92 -18.10
C VAL A 253 -10.14 -15.49 -18.53
N GLU A 254 -10.62 -15.15 -19.73
CA GLU A 254 -11.88 -15.68 -20.30
C GLU A 254 -11.92 -17.21 -20.45
N LYS A 255 -10.78 -17.89 -20.28
CA LYS A 255 -10.73 -19.36 -20.32
C LYS A 255 -10.92 -20.01 -18.96
N TYR A 256 -10.94 -19.19 -17.90
CA TYR A 256 -11.06 -19.63 -16.50
C TYR A 256 -12.39 -19.23 -15.86
N GLU A 257 -13.20 -18.42 -16.55
CA GLU A 257 -14.56 -18.05 -16.14
C GLU A 257 -15.63 -19.06 -16.58
#